data_e87792a41aa21be2dede939ec0dd372c
#
_entry.id   e87792a41aa21be2dede939ec0dd372c
#
_cell.length_a   1.000
_cell.length_b   1.000
_cell.length_c   1.000
_cell.angle_alpha   90.00
_cell.angle_beta   90.00
_cell.angle_gamma   90.00
#
_symmetry.space_group_name_H-M   'P 1'
#
loop_
_entity.id
_entity.type
_entity.pdbx_description
1 polymer ?
#
loop_
_entity_poly.entity_id
_entity_poly.type
_entity_poly.pdbx_seq_one_letter_code
_entity_poly.pdbx_strand_id
1 'polypeptide(L)'
;MKDIYSGVEKSIKDLQNIFKNTDDKDEKLKRFNQEALEVFQKLESKSLKELESLKNNEEWENFTIAFYGETGAGKSTLIECLRLFFKEQSKVVQQERFKRLYSNYQNNYQNDERKKQNILNELHSLQDGAIIGDGRSDFTLETKFYTLKHNNQSFVLLDVPGIEGDEKKVKQQISNATKKAHAIFYVTKTPAPPQKGEEGKEGTIEKIQKQLDSQTEVYTLFNKPINNPRALKDGLIDENEKESLKILNEEMGAILDKHYMGYKAVSAQAAFYGLSSALLPETDFYKNKQKFLKFFKAEELLLYKSHFKQLGKFIAGTLLENSRKKIIESNCNKALKVVEQLQKAIEITIEKRIDPMIKEAQEHQQEARYNLDRSTEKFILNLTNSAFYEIDQFKSDLREKMYVHINKNIEDEECKEIFKNELIQGIETLHEYIKWRFRECEKRFDGEIKEAIKQLEYRIKDSLAMLEHISIDRGFNLNFDTDSGIDGTKLATSIGGLGLLGIFNAWNPMGWFALTIGITAGLVGIARSIWSFFSSRYKRSQQRKEVDKNLHQICEKIVQDVKSCIESYKKGASEMIENLKASLNDLVVCYERMREGLIKAGEDLWHLDNRIKTTLKQRIAQ
;
A
#
# COMPACT_ATOMS: atom_id res chain seq x y z
N MET A 1 0.75 -28.62 5.07
CA MET A 1 1.41 -27.46 4.41
C MET A 1 0.50 -26.66 3.51
N LYS A 2 -0.56 -27.22 2.94
CA LYS A 2 -1.73 -26.44 2.47
C LYS A 2 -2.21 -25.45 3.54
N ASP A 3 -1.93 -25.73 4.82
CA ASP A 3 -2.33 -24.90 5.97
C ASP A 3 -1.59 -23.55 6.08
N ILE A 4 -0.37 -23.42 5.57
CA ILE A 4 0.37 -22.13 5.63
C ILE A 4 -0.22 -21.15 4.61
N TYR A 5 -0.41 -21.62 3.37
CA TYR A 5 -1.04 -20.81 2.34
C TYR A 5 -2.48 -20.43 2.72
N SER A 6 -3.28 -21.43 3.15
CA SER A 6 -4.65 -21.18 3.62
C SER A 6 -4.69 -20.30 4.88
N GLY A 7 -3.64 -20.33 5.70
CA GLY A 7 -3.48 -19.43 6.85
C GLY A 7 -3.28 -17.99 6.42
N VAL A 8 -2.38 -17.72 5.48
CA VAL A 8 -2.16 -16.37 4.92
C VAL A 8 -3.42 -15.88 4.21
N GLU A 9 -4.00 -16.72 3.35
CA GLU A 9 -5.27 -16.42 2.65
C GLU A 9 -6.40 -16.10 3.64
N LYS A 10 -6.51 -16.85 4.74
CA LYS A 10 -7.50 -16.60 5.78
C LYS A 10 -7.25 -15.28 6.50
N SER A 11 -6.01 -14.99 6.93
CA SER A 11 -5.69 -13.74 7.61
C SER A 11 -5.98 -12.51 6.73
N ILE A 12 -5.71 -12.60 5.43
CA ILE A 12 -6.04 -11.53 4.48
C ILE A 12 -7.56 -11.41 4.27
N LYS A 13 -8.29 -12.55 4.23
CA LYS A 13 -9.77 -12.55 4.15
C LYS A 13 -10.42 -12.00 5.43
N ASP A 14 -9.85 -12.30 6.58
CA ASP A 14 -10.34 -11.76 7.86
C ASP A 14 -10.16 -10.25 7.93
N LEU A 15 -9.08 -9.71 7.36
CA LEU A 15 -8.89 -8.28 7.09
C LEU A 15 -10.04 -7.69 6.26
N GLN A 16 -10.41 -8.34 5.16
CA GLN A 16 -11.50 -7.87 4.31
C GLN A 16 -12.86 -7.95 5.02
N ASN A 17 -13.06 -8.94 5.88
CA ASN A 17 -14.32 -9.12 6.61
C ASN A 17 -14.57 -8.02 7.65
N ILE A 18 -13.52 -7.39 8.19
CA ILE A 18 -13.66 -6.21 9.07
C ILE A 18 -14.40 -5.09 8.36
N PHE A 19 -14.16 -4.92 7.05
CA PHE A 19 -14.80 -3.88 6.24
C PHE A 19 -16.10 -4.34 5.55
N LYS A 20 -16.38 -5.66 5.50
CA LYS A 20 -17.61 -6.21 4.90
C LYS A 20 -18.80 -6.27 5.86
N ASN A 21 -18.55 -6.49 7.15
CA ASN A 21 -19.59 -6.82 8.14
C ASN A 21 -20.09 -5.60 8.94
N THR A 22 -20.03 -4.41 8.38
CA THR A 22 -20.63 -3.25 9.04
C THR A 22 -22.11 -3.17 8.69
N ASP A 23 -22.97 -3.45 9.67
CA ASP A 23 -24.43 -3.20 9.66
C ASP A 23 -24.74 -1.68 9.68
N ASP A 24 -23.92 -0.91 8.98
CA ASP A 24 -24.04 0.54 8.97
C ASP A 24 -25.23 0.95 8.12
N LYS A 25 -26.21 1.57 8.79
CA LYS A 25 -27.37 2.23 8.16
C LYS A 25 -26.94 3.49 7.39
N ASP A 26 -25.69 3.94 7.52
CA ASP A 26 -25.15 5.12 6.86
C ASP A 26 -24.51 4.74 5.52
N GLU A 27 -25.06 5.25 4.42
CA GLU A 27 -24.56 5.03 3.05
C GLU A 27 -23.11 5.51 2.85
N LYS A 28 -22.64 6.44 3.66
CA LYS A 28 -21.29 7.01 3.59
C LYS A 28 -20.26 6.06 4.17
N LEU A 29 -20.56 5.47 5.34
CA LEU A 29 -19.74 4.43 5.94
C LEU A 29 -19.66 3.19 5.04
N LYS A 30 -20.75 2.82 4.37
CA LYS A 30 -20.74 1.75 3.36
C LYS A 30 -19.76 2.03 2.23
N ARG A 31 -19.74 3.25 1.71
CA ARG A 31 -18.85 3.63 0.61
C ARG A 31 -17.39 3.62 1.05
N PHE A 32 -17.09 4.16 2.23
CA PHE A 32 -15.76 4.10 2.84
C PHE A 32 -15.26 2.65 3.00
N ASN A 33 -16.10 1.79 3.60
CA ASN A 33 -15.78 0.38 3.79
C ASN A 33 -15.56 -0.35 2.46
N GLN A 34 -16.30 0.00 1.41
CA GLN A 34 -16.13 -0.57 0.08
C GLN A 34 -14.80 -0.19 -0.56
N GLU A 35 -14.37 1.07 -0.43
CA GLU A 35 -13.10 1.55 -0.95
C GLU A 35 -11.90 0.99 -0.17
N ALA A 36 -11.98 0.93 1.16
CA ALA A 36 -11.00 0.25 1.99
C ALA A 36 -10.88 -1.24 1.62
N LEU A 37 -12.02 -1.90 1.36
CA LEU A 37 -12.06 -3.28 0.90
C LEU A 37 -11.34 -3.48 -0.43
N GLU A 38 -11.50 -2.58 -1.40
CA GLU A 38 -10.79 -2.64 -2.69
C GLU A 38 -9.27 -2.57 -2.53
N VAL A 39 -8.78 -1.72 -1.62
CA VAL A 39 -7.34 -1.62 -1.29
C VAL A 39 -6.82 -2.94 -0.73
N PHE A 40 -7.55 -3.55 0.22
CA PHE A 40 -7.15 -4.83 0.79
C PHE A 40 -7.28 -6.00 -0.17
N GLN A 41 -8.24 -6.00 -1.09
CA GLN A 41 -8.35 -7.00 -2.16
C GLN A 41 -7.16 -6.95 -3.13
N LYS A 42 -6.66 -5.76 -3.44
CA LYS A 42 -5.44 -5.59 -4.25
C LYS A 42 -4.20 -6.10 -3.51
N LEU A 43 -4.08 -5.82 -2.21
CA LEU A 43 -3.01 -6.34 -1.37
C LEU A 43 -3.06 -7.87 -1.30
N GLU A 44 -4.26 -8.46 -1.14
CA GLU A 44 -4.50 -9.90 -1.18
C GLU A 44 -4.03 -10.51 -2.49
N SER A 45 -4.49 -9.99 -3.62
CA SER A 45 -4.17 -10.55 -4.92
C SER A 45 -2.66 -10.57 -5.20
N LYS A 46 -1.93 -9.56 -4.73
CA LYS A 46 -0.48 -9.48 -4.83
C LYS A 46 0.23 -10.47 -3.92
N SER A 47 -0.15 -10.50 -2.64
CA SER A 47 0.44 -11.42 -1.65
C SER A 47 0.17 -12.87 -2.00
N LEU A 48 -1.03 -13.20 -2.50
CA LEU A 48 -1.39 -14.54 -2.96
C LEU A 48 -0.62 -14.94 -4.22
N LYS A 49 -0.35 -14.02 -5.16
CA LYS A 49 0.52 -14.30 -6.31
C LYS A 49 1.95 -14.62 -5.89
N GLU A 50 2.49 -13.95 -4.89
CA GLU A 50 3.82 -14.25 -4.36
C GLU A 50 3.87 -15.62 -3.66
N LEU A 51 2.76 -16.04 -3.04
CA LEU A 51 2.63 -17.33 -2.38
C LEU A 51 2.06 -18.43 -3.30
N GLU A 52 1.67 -18.11 -4.54
CA GLU A 52 1.09 -19.07 -5.48
C GLU A 52 2.06 -20.21 -5.80
N SER A 53 3.35 -19.93 -5.80
CA SER A 53 4.41 -20.93 -5.89
C SER A 53 4.34 -21.97 -4.76
N LEU A 54 3.92 -21.57 -3.56
CA LEU A 54 3.76 -22.46 -2.41
C LEU A 54 2.47 -23.29 -2.46
N LYS A 55 1.53 -22.96 -3.34
CA LYS A 55 0.28 -23.70 -3.52
C LYS A 55 0.46 -24.95 -4.38
N ASN A 56 1.41 -24.92 -5.30
CA ASN A 56 1.67 -26.01 -6.22
C ASN A 56 2.41 -27.14 -5.51
N ASN A 57 1.85 -28.37 -5.55
CA ASN A 57 2.47 -29.55 -4.95
C ASN A 57 3.88 -29.84 -5.53
N GLU A 58 4.16 -29.43 -6.76
CA GLU A 58 5.47 -29.66 -7.44
C GLU A 58 6.64 -29.04 -6.71
N GLU A 59 6.48 -27.84 -6.09
CA GLU A 59 7.56 -27.20 -5.32
C GLU A 59 7.84 -27.88 -3.97
N TRP A 60 6.92 -28.72 -3.49
CA TRP A 60 7.10 -29.50 -2.29
C TRP A 60 7.63 -30.91 -2.57
N GLU A 61 7.54 -31.37 -3.81
CA GLU A 61 7.95 -32.71 -4.22
C GLU A 61 9.35 -32.74 -4.83
N ASN A 62 9.73 -31.67 -5.55
CA ASN A 62 10.99 -31.62 -6.28
C ASN A 62 11.94 -30.56 -5.73
N PHE A 63 13.13 -30.99 -5.33
CA PHE A 63 14.19 -30.07 -4.97
C PHE A 63 14.68 -29.32 -6.21
N THR A 64 14.62 -27.99 -6.19
CA THR A 64 14.92 -27.13 -7.35
C THR A 64 16.21 -26.36 -7.13
N ILE A 65 17.14 -26.46 -8.08
CA ILE A 65 18.43 -25.77 -8.09
C ILE A 65 18.46 -24.80 -9.27
N ALA A 66 18.70 -23.51 -9.01
CA ALA A 66 18.83 -22.50 -10.06
C ALA A 66 20.30 -22.13 -10.29
N PHE A 67 20.68 -21.98 -11.55
CA PHE A 67 21.97 -21.43 -11.96
C PHE A 67 21.76 -19.98 -12.40
N TYR A 68 22.21 -19.06 -11.57
CA TYR A 68 22.06 -17.62 -11.71
C TYR A 68 23.45 -16.99 -11.94
N GLY A 69 23.57 -15.92 -12.68
CA GLY A 69 24.85 -15.23 -12.88
C GLY A 69 24.96 -14.55 -14.25
N GLU A 70 26.12 -13.99 -14.53
CA GLU A 70 26.42 -13.21 -15.73
C GLU A 70 26.20 -13.98 -17.04
N THR A 71 25.97 -13.25 -18.12
CA THR A 71 25.94 -13.81 -19.47
C THR A 71 27.33 -14.36 -19.82
N GLY A 72 27.36 -15.54 -20.39
CA GLY A 72 28.64 -16.20 -20.75
C GLY A 72 29.44 -16.77 -19.57
N ALA A 73 28.88 -16.81 -18.34
CA ALA A 73 29.52 -17.46 -17.19
C ALA A 73 29.51 -19.01 -17.28
N GLY A 74 28.87 -19.58 -18.28
CA GLY A 74 28.83 -21.02 -18.54
C GLY A 74 27.76 -21.79 -17.80
N LYS A 75 26.63 -21.12 -17.44
CA LYS A 75 25.49 -21.76 -16.79
C LYS A 75 24.95 -22.95 -17.58
N SER A 76 24.64 -22.75 -18.85
CA SER A 76 24.13 -23.84 -19.73
C SER A 76 25.15 -24.96 -19.91
N THR A 77 26.45 -24.65 -19.90
CA THR A 77 27.51 -25.68 -19.95
C THR A 77 27.52 -26.52 -18.67
N LEU A 78 27.37 -25.87 -17.50
CA LEU A 78 27.25 -26.56 -16.21
C LEU A 78 26.03 -27.50 -16.18
N ILE A 79 24.89 -27.00 -16.64
CA ILE A 79 23.65 -27.78 -16.71
C ILE A 79 23.80 -28.97 -17.64
N GLU A 80 24.39 -28.78 -18.84
CA GLU A 80 24.64 -29.88 -19.76
C GLU A 80 25.54 -30.93 -19.11
N CYS A 81 26.60 -30.52 -18.42
CA CYS A 81 27.48 -31.44 -17.70
C CYS A 81 26.72 -32.20 -16.59
N LEU A 82 25.79 -31.54 -15.85
CA LEU A 82 24.99 -32.21 -14.82
C LEU A 82 24.01 -33.21 -15.44
N ARG A 83 23.36 -32.86 -16.55
CA ARG A 83 22.48 -33.77 -17.32
C ARG A 83 23.23 -35.03 -17.76
N LEU A 84 24.45 -34.88 -18.26
CA LEU A 84 25.32 -35.99 -18.65
C LEU A 84 25.77 -36.82 -17.44
N PHE A 85 26.20 -36.15 -16.34
CA PHE A 85 26.70 -36.79 -15.13
C PHE A 85 25.64 -37.63 -14.40
N PHE A 86 24.45 -37.07 -14.26
CA PHE A 86 23.31 -37.75 -13.62
C PHE A 86 22.53 -38.64 -14.60
N LYS A 87 22.94 -38.75 -15.84
CA LYS A 87 22.30 -39.56 -16.88
C LYS A 87 20.82 -39.24 -17.03
N GLU A 88 20.50 -37.95 -17.21
CA GLU A 88 19.15 -37.52 -17.45
C GLU A 88 18.47 -38.33 -18.56
N GLN A 89 17.26 -38.84 -18.33
CA GLN A 89 16.60 -39.77 -19.21
C GLN A 89 16.45 -39.24 -20.64
N SER A 90 16.07 -37.98 -20.82
CA SER A 90 15.92 -37.39 -22.15
C SER A 90 17.24 -37.29 -22.88
N LYS A 91 18.33 -37.01 -22.13
CA LYS A 91 19.69 -36.93 -22.67
C LYS A 91 20.21 -38.30 -23.10
N VAL A 92 19.96 -39.33 -22.31
CA VAL A 92 20.32 -40.70 -22.67
C VAL A 92 19.64 -41.14 -23.98
N VAL A 93 18.33 -40.90 -24.10
CA VAL A 93 17.57 -41.20 -25.32
C VAL A 93 18.10 -40.38 -26.51
N GLN A 94 18.48 -39.13 -26.29
CA GLN A 94 19.07 -38.25 -27.31
C GLN A 94 20.41 -38.79 -27.81
N GLN A 95 21.29 -39.21 -26.89
CA GLN A 95 22.59 -39.83 -27.23
C GLN A 95 22.45 -41.15 -28.00
N GLU A 96 21.47 -42.00 -27.63
CA GLU A 96 21.19 -43.25 -28.35
C GLU A 96 20.66 -42.96 -29.76
N ARG A 97 19.78 -41.97 -29.91
CA ARG A 97 19.28 -41.55 -31.22
C ARG A 97 20.41 -40.99 -32.08
N PHE A 98 21.27 -40.16 -31.51
CA PHE A 98 22.45 -39.64 -32.18
C PHE A 98 23.34 -40.80 -32.70
N LYS A 99 23.68 -41.77 -31.85
CA LYS A 99 24.56 -42.92 -32.24
C LYS A 99 23.95 -43.73 -33.38
N ARG A 100 22.63 -44.03 -33.34
CA ARG A 100 21.94 -44.75 -34.42
C ARG A 100 21.95 -43.93 -35.71
N LEU A 101 21.61 -42.66 -35.63
CA LEU A 101 21.56 -41.77 -36.80
C LEU A 101 22.96 -41.57 -37.44
N TYR A 102 23.97 -41.41 -36.59
CA TYR A 102 25.35 -41.24 -37.03
C TYR A 102 25.91 -42.50 -37.72
N SER A 103 25.61 -43.68 -37.18
CA SER A 103 25.96 -44.95 -37.81
C SER A 103 25.28 -45.10 -39.19
N ASN A 104 24.02 -44.76 -39.31
CA ASN A 104 23.32 -44.77 -40.59
C ASN A 104 23.85 -43.72 -41.56
N TYR A 105 24.24 -42.55 -41.09
CA TYR A 105 24.83 -41.47 -41.87
C TYR A 105 26.17 -41.92 -42.51
N GLN A 106 26.99 -42.66 -41.79
CA GLN A 106 28.25 -43.17 -42.30
C GLN A 106 28.08 -44.27 -43.37
N ASN A 107 27.02 -45.08 -43.27
CA ASN A 107 26.88 -46.29 -44.09
C ASN A 107 25.98 -46.10 -45.35
N ASN A 108 25.04 -45.17 -45.39
CA ASN A 108 23.92 -45.27 -46.36
C ASN A 108 23.66 -44.03 -47.26
N TYR A 109 24.37 -42.91 -47.15
CA TYR A 109 23.94 -41.67 -47.81
C TYR A 109 24.99 -41.06 -48.76
N GLN A 110 25.58 -41.88 -49.63
CA GLN A 110 26.59 -41.37 -50.56
C GLN A 110 26.01 -40.59 -51.77
N ASN A 111 24.68 -40.67 -52.06
CA ASN A 111 24.12 -40.16 -53.34
C ASN A 111 22.94 -39.15 -53.17
N ASP A 112 22.54 -38.72 -52.00
CA ASP A 112 21.43 -37.76 -51.79
C ASP A 112 21.85 -36.62 -50.84
N GLU A 113 22.33 -35.54 -51.42
CA GLU A 113 22.85 -34.37 -50.66
C GLU A 113 21.78 -33.71 -49.79
N ARG A 114 20.48 -33.69 -50.20
CA ARG A 114 19.42 -33.08 -49.36
C ARG A 114 19.13 -33.91 -48.14
N LYS A 115 19.06 -35.23 -48.26
CA LYS A 115 18.87 -36.12 -47.12
C LYS A 115 20.07 -36.09 -46.21
N LYS A 116 21.26 -36.02 -46.75
CA LYS A 116 22.52 -35.90 -46.02
C LYS A 116 22.52 -34.61 -45.15
N GLN A 117 22.13 -33.47 -45.73
CA GLN A 117 22.07 -32.21 -45.01
C GLN A 117 21.03 -32.24 -43.90
N ASN A 118 19.84 -32.81 -44.16
CA ASN A 118 18.78 -32.93 -43.14
C ASN A 118 19.24 -33.81 -41.96
N ILE A 119 19.91 -34.93 -42.22
CA ILE A 119 20.45 -35.81 -41.20
C ILE A 119 21.56 -35.10 -40.43
N LEU A 120 22.42 -34.35 -41.10
CA LEU A 120 23.46 -33.57 -40.44
C LEU A 120 22.89 -32.50 -39.51
N ASN A 121 21.85 -31.79 -39.94
CA ASN A 121 21.15 -30.82 -39.10
C ASN A 121 20.52 -31.50 -37.89
N GLU A 122 19.90 -32.67 -38.05
CA GLU A 122 19.35 -33.45 -36.95
C GLU A 122 20.46 -33.92 -36.00
N LEU A 123 21.58 -34.41 -36.50
CA LEU A 123 22.74 -34.78 -35.70
C LEU A 123 23.32 -33.61 -34.91
N HIS A 124 23.37 -32.40 -35.48
CA HIS A 124 23.75 -31.18 -34.77
C HIS A 124 22.83 -30.86 -33.62
N SER A 125 21.51 -31.08 -33.78
CA SER A 125 20.54 -30.86 -32.70
C SER A 125 20.57 -31.92 -31.60
N LEU A 126 21.03 -33.13 -31.92
CA LEU A 126 21.12 -34.29 -31.03
C LEU A 126 22.47 -34.42 -30.32
N GLN A 127 23.53 -33.75 -30.79
CA GLN A 127 24.86 -33.87 -30.19
C GLN A 127 24.88 -33.32 -28.73
N ASP A 128 25.85 -33.81 -27.95
CA ASP A 128 26.13 -33.26 -26.64
C ASP A 128 26.57 -31.79 -26.77
N GLY A 129 26.07 -30.94 -25.89
CA GLY A 129 26.36 -29.51 -25.96
C GLY A 129 25.42 -28.68 -26.81
N ALA A 130 24.36 -29.27 -27.39
CA ALA A 130 23.38 -28.54 -28.21
C ALA A 130 22.68 -27.36 -27.45
N ILE A 131 22.63 -27.40 -26.12
CA ILE A 131 22.11 -26.31 -25.29
C ILE A 131 23.17 -25.26 -24.93
N ILE A 132 24.45 -25.53 -25.23
CA ILE A 132 25.55 -24.61 -24.94
C ILE A 132 25.54 -23.52 -26.02
N GLY A 133 25.35 -22.29 -25.63
CA GLY A 133 25.38 -21.15 -26.54
C GLY A 133 26.77 -20.84 -27.06
N ASP A 134 26.81 -20.14 -28.18
CA ASP A 134 28.05 -19.67 -28.84
C ASP A 134 28.63 -18.39 -28.21
N GLY A 135 28.13 -17.99 -27.02
CA GLY A 135 28.60 -16.80 -26.30
C GLY A 135 27.89 -15.50 -26.68
N ARG A 136 26.85 -15.55 -27.54
CA ARG A 136 26.02 -14.38 -27.85
C ARG A 136 25.08 -14.09 -26.71
N SER A 137 24.77 -12.80 -26.49
CA SER A 137 23.97 -12.29 -25.36
C SER A 137 22.53 -12.84 -25.31
N ASP A 138 21.98 -13.28 -26.41
CA ASP A 138 20.54 -13.58 -26.56
C ASP A 138 20.21 -15.07 -26.59
N PHE A 139 21.14 -15.95 -26.24
CA PHE A 139 20.94 -17.41 -26.39
C PHE A 139 19.90 -17.97 -25.38
N THR A 140 19.82 -17.43 -24.15
CA THR A 140 18.89 -17.89 -23.11
C THR A 140 18.00 -16.74 -22.70
N LEU A 141 16.88 -16.54 -23.42
CA LEU A 141 15.89 -15.51 -23.11
C LEU A 141 14.81 -16.00 -22.12
N GLU A 142 14.64 -17.31 -22.03
CA GLU A 142 13.63 -17.94 -21.18
C GLU A 142 14.28 -18.96 -20.23
N THR A 143 13.73 -19.07 -19.02
CA THR A 143 14.16 -20.08 -18.05
C THR A 143 13.80 -21.48 -18.57
N LYS A 144 14.81 -22.35 -18.70
CA LYS A 144 14.62 -23.76 -19.08
C LYS A 144 14.67 -24.66 -17.86
N PHE A 145 13.87 -25.73 -17.88
CA PHE A 145 13.71 -26.68 -16.79
C PHE A 145 14.22 -28.06 -17.22
N TYR A 146 15.04 -28.69 -16.39
CA TYR A 146 15.56 -30.04 -16.62
C TYR A 146 15.30 -30.89 -15.39
N THR A 147 14.52 -31.97 -15.53
CA THR A 147 14.21 -32.88 -14.42
C THR A 147 15.18 -34.07 -14.44
N LEU A 148 15.91 -34.21 -13.36
CA LEU A 148 16.89 -35.27 -13.17
C LEU A 148 16.43 -36.19 -12.03
N LYS A 149 17.04 -37.42 -12.01
CA LYS A 149 16.83 -38.40 -10.94
C LYS A 149 18.14 -38.89 -10.39
N HIS A 150 18.24 -38.97 -9.08
CA HIS A 150 19.37 -39.59 -8.38
C HIS A 150 18.84 -40.37 -7.16
N ASN A 151 19.22 -41.66 -7.03
CA ASN A 151 18.76 -42.55 -5.94
C ASN A 151 17.25 -42.50 -5.68
N ASN A 152 16.43 -42.59 -6.74
CA ASN A 152 14.97 -42.48 -6.71
C ASN A 152 14.41 -41.12 -6.28
N GLN A 153 15.26 -40.11 -6.08
CA GLN A 153 14.82 -38.74 -5.84
C GLN A 153 14.85 -37.94 -7.14
N SER A 154 13.74 -37.21 -7.40
CA SER A 154 13.68 -36.27 -8.51
C SER A 154 14.10 -34.89 -8.04
N PHE A 155 14.85 -34.18 -8.89
CA PHE A 155 15.20 -32.77 -8.68
C PHE A 155 15.20 -32.03 -10.00
N VAL A 156 15.09 -30.71 -9.94
CA VAL A 156 14.97 -29.83 -11.11
C VAL A 156 16.14 -28.87 -11.16
N LEU A 157 16.73 -28.72 -12.34
CA LEU A 157 17.71 -27.67 -12.64
C LEU A 157 17.03 -26.57 -13.45
N LEU A 158 17.25 -25.31 -13.06
CA LEU A 158 16.79 -24.13 -13.78
C LEU A 158 17.97 -23.43 -14.45
N ASP A 159 17.92 -23.33 -15.78
CA ASP A 159 18.84 -22.50 -16.57
C ASP A 159 18.23 -21.09 -16.67
N VAL A 160 18.76 -20.17 -15.87
CA VAL A 160 18.22 -18.81 -15.74
C VAL A 160 18.95 -17.89 -16.72
N PRO A 161 18.25 -16.95 -17.39
CA PRO A 161 18.89 -15.92 -18.23
C PRO A 161 19.98 -15.15 -17.49
N GLY A 162 20.93 -14.56 -18.23
CA GLY A 162 22.00 -13.74 -17.64
C GLY A 162 21.46 -12.47 -16.98
N ILE A 163 22.08 -12.08 -15.86
CA ILE A 163 21.66 -10.91 -15.04
C ILE A 163 21.84 -9.56 -15.73
N GLU A 164 22.56 -9.51 -16.83
CA GLU A 164 22.84 -8.29 -17.58
C GLU A 164 21.70 -7.91 -18.53
N GLY A 165 20.70 -8.79 -18.75
CA GLY A 165 19.56 -8.52 -19.59
C GLY A 165 18.66 -7.42 -18.99
N ASP A 166 18.56 -6.29 -19.69
CA ASP A 166 17.77 -5.14 -19.23
C ASP A 166 16.27 -5.22 -19.57
N GLU A 167 15.87 -6.18 -20.36
CA GLU A 167 14.47 -6.35 -20.73
C GLU A 167 13.59 -6.71 -19.51
N LYS A 168 12.45 -6.04 -19.37
CA LYS A 168 11.47 -6.28 -18.28
C LYS A 168 11.10 -7.77 -18.18
N LYS A 169 11.02 -8.48 -19.32
CA LYS A 169 10.75 -9.91 -19.39
C LYS A 169 11.88 -10.75 -18.76
N VAL A 170 13.15 -10.41 -19.01
CA VAL A 170 14.29 -11.13 -18.46
C VAL A 170 14.36 -10.98 -16.95
N LYS A 171 14.17 -9.76 -16.42
CA LYS A 171 14.11 -9.51 -14.98
C LYS A 171 12.98 -10.32 -14.29
N GLN A 172 11.84 -10.45 -14.94
CA GLN A 172 10.72 -11.23 -14.42
C GLN A 172 11.00 -12.75 -14.47
N GLN A 173 11.63 -13.25 -15.54
CA GLN A 173 12.06 -14.65 -15.63
C GLN A 173 13.07 -15.01 -14.54
N ILE A 174 14.05 -14.14 -14.29
CA ILE A 174 15.03 -14.32 -13.22
C ILE A 174 14.31 -14.35 -11.86
N SER A 175 13.45 -13.37 -11.57
CA SER A 175 12.70 -13.31 -10.32
C SER A 175 11.82 -14.55 -10.11
N ASN A 176 11.13 -15.01 -11.13
CA ASN A 176 10.29 -16.21 -11.04
C ASN A 176 11.12 -17.48 -10.80
N ALA A 177 12.28 -17.61 -11.44
CA ALA A 177 13.16 -18.75 -11.27
C ALA A 177 13.82 -18.78 -9.88
N THR A 178 14.31 -17.64 -9.40
CA THR A 178 14.92 -17.53 -8.06
C THR A 178 13.89 -17.81 -6.96
N LYS A 179 12.65 -17.34 -7.11
CA LYS A 179 11.56 -17.64 -6.18
C LYS A 179 11.21 -19.12 -6.09
N LYS A 180 11.35 -19.88 -7.19
CA LYS A 180 11.10 -21.34 -7.22
C LYS A 180 12.27 -22.17 -6.70
N ALA A 181 13.47 -21.64 -6.69
CA ALA A 181 14.66 -22.37 -6.29
C ALA A 181 14.71 -22.61 -4.76
N HIS A 182 15.22 -23.78 -4.37
CA HIS A 182 15.54 -24.15 -2.99
C HIS A 182 17.04 -23.95 -2.69
N ALA A 183 17.88 -24.04 -3.74
CA ALA A 183 19.28 -23.67 -3.71
C ALA A 183 19.65 -22.91 -4.99
N ILE A 184 20.55 -21.94 -4.89
CA ILE A 184 21.00 -21.12 -6.01
C ILE A 184 22.51 -21.18 -6.10
N PHE A 185 23.03 -21.43 -7.31
CA PHE A 185 24.41 -21.23 -7.64
C PHE A 185 24.60 -19.92 -8.41
N TYR A 186 25.23 -18.93 -7.76
CA TYR A 186 25.73 -17.75 -8.46
C TYR A 186 26.99 -18.13 -9.25
N VAL A 187 26.87 -18.20 -10.56
CA VAL A 187 27.94 -18.63 -11.47
C VAL A 187 28.70 -17.41 -11.97
N THR A 188 30.00 -17.39 -11.72
CA THR A 188 30.93 -16.37 -12.24
C THR A 188 32.11 -17.02 -12.95
N LYS A 189 32.65 -16.35 -13.97
CA LYS A 189 33.89 -16.78 -14.69
C LYS A 189 35.15 -16.08 -14.16
N THR A 190 34.98 -15.11 -13.25
CA THR A 190 36.07 -14.34 -12.66
C THR A 190 36.13 -14.59 -11.14
N PRO A 191 37.32 -14.82 -10.56
CA PRO A 191 37.49 -15.02 -9.13
C PRO A 191 37.60 -13.68 -8.40
N ALA A 192 36.69 -12.74 -8.69
CA ALA A 192 36.69 -11.39 -8.13
C ALA A 192 35.30 -11.03 -7.60
N PRO A 193 35.22 -10.15 -6.62
CA PRO A 193 33.93 -9.64 -6.14
C PRO A 193 33.11 -9.05 -7.29
N PRO A 194 31.78 -9.20 -7.25
CA PRO A 194 30.89 -8.57 -8.22
C PRO A 194 31.04 -7.04 -8.21
N GLN A 195 30.85 -6.41 -9.37
CA GLN A 195 31.01 -4.95 -9.50
C GLN A 195 29.89 -4.20 -8.78
N LYS A 196 30.27 -3.14 -8.04
CA LYS A 196 29.32 -2.15 -7.48
C LYS A 196 28.82 -1.24 -8.59
N GLY A 197 27.59 -0.76 -8.45
CA GLY A 197 27.01 0.22 -9.36
C GLY A 197 27.64 1.59 -9.20
N GLU A 198 27.61 2.38 -10.29
CA GLU A 198 27.92 3.81 -10.27
C GLU A 198 26.65 4.61 -10.03
N GLU A 199 26.77 5.90 -9.70
CA GLU A 199 25.65 6.79 -9.43
C GLU A 199 24.62 6.75 -10.59
N GLY A 200 23.42 6.21 -10.30
CA GLY A 200 22.32 6.08 -11.27
C GLY A 200 22.28 4.76 -12.07
N LYS A 201 23.24 3.80 -11.88
CA LYS A 201 23.19 2.48 -12.51
C LYS A 201 23.41 1.37 -11.48
N GLU A 202 22.46 0.43 -11.41
CA GLU A 202 22.61 -0.76 -10.57
C GLU A 202 23.75 -1.65 -11.09
N GLY A 203 24.74 -1.94 -10.24
CA GLY A 203 25.79 -2.92 -10.51
C GLY A 203 25.33 -4.36 -10.24
N THR A 204 26.27 -5.29 -10.38
CA THR A 204 26.00 -6.72 -10.15
C THR A 204 25.70 -7.01 -8.68
N ILE A 205 26.34 -6.30 -7.73
CA ILE A 205 26.10 -6.45 -6.29
C ILE A 205 24.65 -6.11 -5.94
N GLU A 206 24.17 -4.96 -6.38
CA GLU A 206 22.82 -4.49 -6.09
C GLU A 206 21.76 -5.43 -6.69
N LYS A 207 22.02 -5.96 -7.89
CA LYS A 207 21.17 -6.96 -8.53
C LYS A 207 21.14 -8.27 -7.74
N ILE A 208 22.30 -8.76 -7.26
CA ILE A 208 22.41 -9.96 -6.42
C ILE A 208 21.62 -9.76 -5.13
N GLN A 209 21.86 -8.66 -4.41
CA GLN A 209 21.19 -8.34 -3.16
C GLN A 209 19.67 -8.29 -3.36
N LYS A 210 19.20 -7.58 -4.38
CA LYS A 210 17.77 -7.43 -4.67
C LYS A 210 17.08 -8.74 -5.05
N GLN A 211 17.78 -9.65 -5.74
CA GLN A 211 17.17 -10.87 -6.29
C GLN A 211 17.39 -12.10 -5.40
N LEU A 212 18.46 -12.15 -4.62
CA LEU A 212 18.87 -13.34 -3.85
C LEU A 212 18.81 -13.18 -2.33
N ASP A 213 18.61 -11.97 -1.80
CA ASP A 213 18.55 -11.66 -0.36
C ASP A 213 17.59 -12.52 0.46
N SER A 214 16.57 -13.09 -0.19
CA SER A 214 15.55 -13.91 0.47
C SER A 214 15.70 -15.41 0.26
N GLN A 215 16.75 -15.85 -0.41
CA GLN A 215 16.90 -17.26 -0.75
C GLN A 215 17.54 -18.04 0.39
N THR A 216 17.11 -19.30 0.56
CA THR A 216 17.52 -20.12 1.70
C THR A 216 18.99 -20.51 1.64
N GLU A 217 19.49 -20.88 0.47
CA GLU A 217 20.88 -21.28 0.26
C GLU A 217 21.42 -20.72 -1.06
N VAL A 218 22.46 -19.90 -0.97
CA VAL A 218 23.17 -19.35 -2.10
C VAL A 218 24.64 -19.77 -2.05
N TYR A 219 25.11 -20.35 -3.11
CA TYR A 219 26.51 -20.77 -3.31
C TYR A 219 27.12 -19.95 -4.41
N THR A 220 28.34 -19.48 -4.25
CA THR A 220 29.13 -18.98 -5.39
C THR A 220 29.80 -20.16 -6.11
N LEU A 221 29.68 -20.20 -7.43
CA LEU A 221 30.32 -21.19 -8.27
C LEU A 221 31.27 -20.51 -9.27
N PHE A 222 32.54 -20.51 -8.95
CA PHE A 222 33.58 -20.05 -9.88
C PHE A 222 33.75 -21.08 -10.98
N ASN A 223 33.32 -20.76 -12.21
CA ASN A 223 33.42 -21.60 -13.38
C ASN A 223 34.60 -21.15 -14.25
N LYS A 224 35.79 -21.69 -13.98
CA LYS A 224 37.04 -21.31 -14.67
C LYS A 224 37.03 -21.77 -16.12
N PRO A 225 37.14 -20.87 -17.11
CA PRO A 225 37.31 -21.27 -18.51
C PRO A 225 38.69 -21.86 -18.73
N ILE A 226 38.76 -23.08 -19.31
CA ILE A 226 40.01 -23.79 -19.59
C ILE A 226 40.09 -24.14 -21.09
N ASN A 227 40.85 -23.37 -21.85
CA ASN A 227 41.02 -23.56 -23.28
C ASN A 227 42.25 -24.44 -23.62
N ASN A 228 43.16 -24.64 -22.66
CA ASN A 228 44.38 -25.46 -22.84
C ASN A 228 44.46 -26.51 -21.72
N PRO A 229 44.59 -27.81 -22.04
CA PRO A 229 44.71 -28.86 -21.04
C PRO A 229 45.92 -28.69 -20.10
N ARG A 230 46.99 -28.03 -20.53
CA ARG A 230 48.16 -27.75 -19.68
C ARG A 230 47.81 -26.89 -18.45
N ALA A 231 46.82 -26.04 -18.55
CA ALA A 231 46.37 -25.20 -17.44
C ALA A 231 45.76 -26.00 -16.26
N LEU A 232 45.41 -27.28 -16.48
CA LEU A 232 44.92 -28.19 -15.44
C LEU A 232 46.02 -29.12 -14.88
N LYS A 233 47.27 -29.01 -15.35
CA LYS A 233 48.35 -29.93 -14.96
C LYS A 233 48.55 -29.89 -13.43
N ASP A 234 48.72 -28.71 -12.88
CA ASP A 234 49.07 -28.47 -11.48
C ASP A 234 47.86 -28.27 -10.56
N GLY A 235 46.65 -28.26 -11.12
CA GLY A 235 45.37 -28.06 -10.42
C GLY A 235 44.46 -27.08 -11.15
N LEU A 236 43.23 -26.95 -10.67
CA LEU A 236 42.24 -26.03 -11.28
C LEU A 236 42.51 -24.59 -10.88
N ILE A 237 42.92 -24.35 -9.63
CA ILE A 237 43.04 -23.04 -9.01
C ILE A 237 44.45 -22.80 -8.54
N ASP A 238 45.04 -21.68 -8.91
CA ASP A 238 46.35 -21.25 -8.42
C ASP A 238 46.22 -20.44 -7.10
N GLU A 239 47.35 -20.06 -6.48
CA GLU A 239 47.36 -19.36 -5.19
C GLU A 239 46.76 -17.96 -5.27
N ASN A 240 46.96 -17.22 -6.37
CA ASN A 240 46.40 -15.89 -6.55
C ASN A 240 44.86 -15.96 -6.70
N GLU A 241 44.36 -16.94 -7.41
CA GLU A 241 42.93 -17.21 -7.55
C GLU A 241 42.29 -17.61 -6.22
N LYS A 242 43.02 -18.38 -5.38
CA LYS A 242 42.55 -18.74 -4.02
C LYS A 242 42.36 -17.51 -3.17
N GLU A 243 43.30 -16.56 -3.20
CA GLU A 243 43.22 -15.33 -2.46
C GLU A 243 42.06 -14.46 -2.97
N SER A 244 41.91 -14.31 -4.27
CA SER A 244 40.80 -13.60 -4.90
C SER A 244 39.44 -14.23 -4.57
N LEU A 245 39.35 -15.55 -4.56
CA LEU A 245 38.12 -16.26 -4.16
C LEU A 245 37.82 -16.13 -2.67
N LYS A 246 38.82 -15.94 -1.80
CA LYS A 246 38.60 -15.62 -0.40
C LYS A 246 37.93 -14.25 -0.24
N ILE A 247 38.43 -13.23 -0.93
CA ILE A 247 37.83 -11.89 -0.94
C ILE A 247 36.38 -11.94 -1.49
N LEU A 248 36.17 -12.63 -2.60
CA LEU A 248 34.84 -12.85 -3.17
C LEU A 248 33.89 -13.50 -2.14
N ASN A 249 34.38 -14.52 -1.41
CA ASN A 249 33.60 -15.22 -0.41
C ASN A 249 33.20 -14.31 0.77
N GLU A 250 34.10 -13.44 1.22
CA GLU A 250 33.87 -12.47 2.28
C GLU A 250 32.82 -11.42 1.84
N GLU A 251 32.93 -10.87 0.65
CA GLU A 251 31.98 -9.89 0.09
C GLU A 251 30.59 -10.52 -0.12
N MET A 252 30.50 -11.72 -0.69
CA MET A 252 29.22 -12.41 -0.85
C MET A 252 28.58 -12.75 0.49
N GLY A 253 29.40 -13.10 1.51
CA GLY A 253 28.93 -13.31 2.87
C GLY A 253 28.37 -12.02 3.49
N ALA A 254 29.00 -10.88 3.26
CA ALA A 254 28.51 -9.59 3.73
C ALA A 254 27.18 -9.17 3.04
N ILE A 255 26.98 -9.55 1.77
CA ILE A 255 25.77 -9.21 1.00
C ILE A 255 24.58 -10.09 1.38
N LEU A 256 24.79 -11.39 1.54
CA LEU A 256 23.74 -12.41 1.66
C LEU A 256 23.61 -13.01 3.08
N ASP A 257 24.49 -12.64 4.01
CA ASP A 257 24.53 -13.04 5.42
C ASP A 257 24.26 -14.56 5.61
N LYS A 258 23.29 -14.92 6.42
CA LYS A 258 22.92 -16.31 6.76
C LYS A 258 22.49 -17.16 5.57
N HIS A 259 22.20 -16.57 4.43
CA HIS A 259 21.80 -17.27 3.22
C HIS A 259 23.00 -17.72 2.37
N TYR A 260 24.18 -17.21 2.64
CA TYR A 260 25.38 -17.56 1.89
C TYR A 260 26.08 -18.79 2.47
N MET A 261 26.29 -19.80 1.63
CA MET A 261 26.83 -21.10 2.02
C MET A 261 28.29 -21.32 1.58
N GLY A 262 28.93 -20.28 1.06
CA GLY A 262 30.33 -20.36 0.59
C GLY A 262 30.47 -20.62 -0.91
N TYR A 263 31.70 -20.88 -1.34
CA TYR A 263 32.01 -21.04 -2.75
C TYR A 263 32.45 -22.45 -3.13
N LYS A 264 32.33 -22.77 -4.41
CA LYS A 264 32.91 -23.93 -5.10
C LYS A 264 33.60 -23.43 -6.36
N ALA A 265 34.60 -24.20 -6.83
CA ALA A 265 35.27 -23.91 -8.10
C ALA A 265 35.21 -25.12 -9.00
N VAL A 266 34.98 -24.89 -10.28
CA VAL A 266 34.82 -25.94 -11.29
C VAL A 266 35.24 -25.42 -12.65
N SER A 267 35.57 -26.31 -13.58
CA SER A 267 35.63 -26.01 -15.00
C SER A 267 34.61 -26.86 -15.75
N ALA A 268 33.45 -26.26 -16.04
CA ALA A 268 32.42 -26.94 -16.81
C ALA A 268 32.89 -27.30 -18.22
N GLN A 269 33.70 -26.46 -18.83
CA GLN A 269 34.27 -26.73 -20.17
C GLN A 269 35.15 -27.99 -20.18
N ALA A 270 36.06 -28.13 -19.24
CA ALA A 270 36.92 -29.31 -19.14
C ALA A 270 36.10 -30.56 -18.75
N ALA A 271 35.09 -30.39 -17.84
CA ALA A 271 34.17 -31.46 -17.47
C ALA A 271 33.35 -31.96 -18.66
N PHE A 272 32.87 -31.04 -19.49
CA PHE A 272 32.11 -31.38 -20.70
C PHE A 272 32.89 -32.29 -21.64
N TYR A 273 34.18 -32.05 -21.83
CA TYR A 273 35.02 -32.92 -22.64
C TYR A 273 35.22 -34.32 -22.01
N GLY A 274 35.16 -34.44 -20.70
CA GLY A 274 35.18 -35.72 -20.01
C GLY A 274 33.85 -36.49 -20.04
N LEU A 275 32.72 -35.78 -20.15
CA LEU A 275 31.37 -36.36 -20.05
C LEU A 275 30.73 -36.64 -21.41
N SER A 276 31.03 -35.82 -22.41
CA SER A 276 30.37 -35.90 -23.71
C SER A 276 30.74 -37.18 -24.45
N SER A 277 29.77 -37.84 -25.09
CA SER A 277 29.96 -39.07 -25.87
C SER A 277 29.36 -39.00 -27.28
N ALA A 278 28.41 -38.12 -27.50
CA ALA A 278 27.72 -37.91 -28.77
C ALA A 278 28.15 -36.57 -29.40
N LEU A 279 29.29 -36.59 -30.13
CA LEU A 279 29.85 -35.40 -30.76
C LEU A 279 30.16 -35.68 -32.22
N LEU A 280 29.88 -34.73 -33.09
CA LEU A 280 30.26 -34.78 -34.50
C LEU A 280 31.76 -34.45 -34.65
N PRO A 281 32.52 -35.24 -35.44
CA PRO A 281 33.98 -35.07 -35.60
C PRO A 281 34.43 -33.72 -36.13
N GLU A 282 33.59 -33.03 -36.90
CA GLU A 282 33.88 -31.73 -37.52
C GLU A 282 33.75 -30.58 -36.49
N THR A 283 33.07 -30.78 -35.36
CA THR A 283 32.78 -29.74 -34.38
C THR A 283 33.99 -29.41 -33.51
N ASP A 284 34.04 -28.17 -33.03
CA ASP A 284 35.07 -27.73 -32.11
C ASP A 284 35.01 -28.48 -30.77
N PHE A 285 33.85 -28.91 -30.34
CA PHE A 285 33.67 -29.75 -29.16
C PHE A 285 34.45 -31.08 -29.29
N TYR A 286 34.32 -31.75 -30.44
CA TYR A 286 35.04 -32.99 -30.69
C TYR A 286 36.54 -32.76 -30.75
N LYS A 287 37.02 -31.79 -31.53
CA LYS A 287 38.44 -31.45 -31.67
C LYS A 287 39.08 -31.10 -30.32
N ASN A 288 38.40 -30.28 -29.53
CA ASN A 288 38.89 -29.94 -28.20
C ASN A 288 38.84 -31.12 -27.24
N LYS A 289 37.80 -31.96 -27.25
CA LYS A 289 37.76 -33.21 -26.47
C LYS A 289 39.00 -34.07 -26.80
N GLN A 290 39.31 -34.29 -28.08
CA GLN A 290 40.48 -35.06 -28.50
C GLN A 290 41.80 -34.45 -28.00
N LYS A 291 41.95 -33.13 -28.06
CA LYS A 291 43.10 -32.40 -27.53
C LYS A 291 43.29 -32.64 -26.02
N PHE A 292 42.19 -32.58 -25.24
CA PHE A 292 42.24 -32.79 -23.80
C PHE A 292 42.52 -34.25 -23.45
N LEU A 293 41.89 -35.21 -24.14
CA LEU A 293 42.14 -36.65 -23.93
C LEU A 293 43.54 -37.09 -24.33
N LYS A 294 44.12 -36.48 -25.36
CA LYS A 294 45.52 -36.74 -25.73
C LYS A 294 46.48 -36.36 -24.60
N PHE A 295 46.14 -35.33 -23.81
CA PHE A 295 46.95 -34.88 -22.68
C PHE A 295 46.70 -35.69 -21.41
N PHE A 296 45.46 -35.91 -21.03
CA PHE A 296 45.07 -36.56 -19.76
C PHE A 296 44.89 -38.07 -19.87
N LYS A 297 44.74 -38.61 -21.06
CA LYS A 297 44.57 -40.03 -21.38
C LYS A 297 43.30 -40.70 -20.84
N ALA A 298 42.64 -40.13 -19.85
CA ALA A 298 41.45 -40.68 -19.23
C ALA A 298 40.39 -39.61 -18.98
N GLU A 299 39.12 -39.89 -19.32
CA GLU A 299 37.96 -39.03 -19.08
C GLU A 299 37.72 -38.79 -17.58
N GLU A 300 37.90 -39.83 -16.75
CA GLU A 300 37.76 -39.72 -15.30
C GLU A 300 38.77 -38.76 -14.65
N LEU A 301 40.02 -38.73 -15.16
CA LEU A 301 41.04 -37.82 -14.68
C LEU A 301 40.65 -36.35 -15.01
N LEU A 302 40.02 -36.14 -16.16
CA LEU A 302 39.53 -34.85 -16.58
C LEU A 302 38.39 -34.36 -15.64
N LEU A 303 37.45 -35.25 -15.30
CA LEU A 303 36.39 -34.97 -14.35
C LEU A 303 36.91 -34.66 -12.93
N TYR A 304 37.96 -35.34 -12.51
CA TYR A 304 38.62 -35.08 -11.24
C TYR A 304 39.34 -33.72 -11.24
N LYS A 305 40.18 -33.45 -12.25
CA LYS A 305 40.97 -32.23 -12.38
C LYS A 305 40.10 -30.98 -12.62
N SER A 306 38.95 -31.13 -13.25
CA SER A 306 37.98 -30.05 -13.43
C SER A 306 37.15 -29.73 -12.15
N HIS A 307 37.34 -30.47 -11.07
CA HIS A 307 36.57 -30.46 -9.84
C HIS A 307 35.06 -30.79 -10.03
N PHE A 308 34.65 -31.21 -11.22
CA PHE A 308 33.24 -31.48 -11.51
C PHE A 308 32.71 -32.70 -10.76
N LYS A 309 33.55 -33.73 -10.56
CA LYS A 309 33.18 -34.90 -9.76
C LYS A 309 32.88 -34.51 -8.31
N GLN A 310 33.58 -33.53 -7.75
CA GLN A 310 33.32 -32.96 -6.42
C GLN A 310 32.00 -32.18 -6.37
N LEU A 311 31.72 -31.37 -7.41
CA LEU A 311 30.42 -30.66 -7.52
C LEU A 311 29.27 -31.67 -7.63
N GLY A 312 29.36 -32.68 -8.47
CA GLY A 312 28.33 -33.72 -8.60
C GLY A 312 28.09 -34.47 -7.29
N LYS A 313 29.17 -34.83 -6.55
CA LYS A 313 29.07 -35.44 -5.22
C LYS A 313 28.42 -34.49 -4.19
N PHE A 314 28.76 -33.20 -4.23
CA PHE A 314 28.16 -32.19 -3.35
C PHE A 314 26.67 -32.08 -3.60
N ILE A 315 26.24 -32.02 -4.87
CA ILE A 315 24.80 -31.96 -5.21
C ILE A 315 24.10 -33.25 -4.73
N ALA A 316 24.67 -34.43 -5.05
CA ALA A 316 24.07 -35.72 -4.71
C ALA A 316 23.98 -35.95 -3.18
N GLY A 317 25.10 -35.75 -2.46
CA GLY A 317 25.21 -36.03 -1.03
C GLY A 317 24.68 -34.90 -0.16
N THR A 318 25.16 -33.66 -0.35
CA THR A 318 24.83 -32.57 0.58
C THR A 318 23.46 -31.93 0.29
N LEU A 319 23.14 -31.70 -0.97
CA LEU A 319 21.89 -31.03 -1.32
C LEU A 319 20.71 -31.99 -1.37
N LEU A 320 20.86 -33.13 -2.07
CA LEU A 320 19.73 -34.03 -2.28
C LEU A 320 19.41 -34.91 -1.06
N GLU A 321 20.38 -35.38 -0.29
CA GLU A 321 20.14 -36.16 0.93
C GLU A 321 19.29 -35.39 1.95
N ASN A 322 19.47 -34.09 2.05
CA ASN A 322 18.71 -33.21 2.93
C ASN A 322 17.62 -32.42 2.19
N SER A 323 17.28 -32.81 0.96
CA SER A 323 16.38 -32.03 0.09
C SER A 323 15.02 -31.77 0.71
N ARG A 324 14.41 -32.75 1.38
CA ARG A 324 13.10 -32.58 2.03
C ARG A 324 13.12 -31.52 3.13
N LYS A 325 14.18 -31.54 3.96
CA LYS A 325 14.38 -30.51 5.00
C LYS A 325 14.55 -29.14 4.37
N LYS A 326 15.41 -29.03 3.35
CA LYS A 326 15.70 -27.77 2.63
C LYS A 326 14.49 -27.22 1.90
N ILE A 327 13.65 -28.06 1.29
CA ILE A 327 12.37 -27.68 0.70
C ILE A 327 11.48 -27.03 1.75
N ILE A 328 11.35 -27.65 2.92
CA ILE A 328 10.53 -27.14 4.01
C ILE A 328 11.10 -25.80 4.52
N GLU A 329 12.39 -25.73 4.78
CA GLU A 329 13.05 -24.51 5.26
C GLU A 329 12.89 -23.36 4.25
N SER A 330 13.18 -23.59 2.97
CA SER A 330 13.06 -22.60 1.91
C SER A 330 11.63 -22.06 1.80
N ASN A 331 10.65 -22.94 1.71
CA ASN A 331 9.27 -22.54 1.51
C ASN A 331 8.67 -21.87 2.76
N CYS A 332 9.04 -22.31 3.96
CA CYS A 332 8.65 -21.62 5.19
C CYS A 332 9.31 -20.22 5.28
N ASN A 333 10.58 -20.09 4.93
CA ASN A 333 11.25 -18.78 4.95
C ASN A 333 10.65 -17.81 3.91
N LYS A 334 10.29 -18.29 2.71
CA LYS A 334 9.54 -17.48 1.73
C LYS A 334 8.20 -16.99 2.30
N ALA A 335 7.44 -17.88 2.96
CA ALA A 335 6.18 -17.51 3.59
C ALA A 335 6.39 -16.51 4.74
N LEU A 336 7.38 -16.73 5.60
CA LEU A 336 7.73 -15.81 6.69
C LEU A 336 8.09 -14.43 6.16
N LYS A 337 8.89 -14.35 5.10
CA LYS A 337 9.25 -13.07 4.49
C LYS A 337 8.03 -12.29 4.00
N VAL A 338 7.07 -12.96 3.35
CA VAL A 338 5.82 -12.32 2.91
C VAL A 338 5.02 -11.81 4.12
N VAL A 339 4.92 -12.61 5.18
CA VAL A 339 4.22 -12.21 6.41
C VAL A 339 4.90 -11.00 7.07
N GLU A 340 6.22 -11.02 7.22
CA GLU A 340 7.00 -9.91 7.77
C GLU A 340 6.86 -8.62 6.94
N GLN A 341 6.85 -8.74 5.62
CA GLN A 341 6.62 -7.61 4.72
C GLN A 341 5.23 -7.01 4.88
N LEU A 342 4.20 -7.85 5.03
CA LEU A 342 2.83 -7.40 5.27
C LEU A 342 2.69 -6.71 6.63
N GLN A 343 3.28 -7.27 7.68
CA GLN A 343 3.28 -6.67 9.02
C GLN A 343 3.93 -5.28 9.00
N LYS A 344 5.10 -5.17 8.39
CA LYS A 344 5.82 -3.89 8.28
C LYS A 344 5.07 -2.87 7.44
N ALA A 345 4.39 -3.31 6.37
CA ALA A 345 3.53 -2.43 5.57
C ALA A 345 2.35 -1.89 6.37
N ILE A 346 1.72 -2.74 7.20
CA ILE A 346 0.63 -2.34 8.10
C ILE A 346 1.15 -1.32 9.13
N GLU A 347 2.26 -1.62 9.80
CA GLU A 347 2.88 -0.74 10.80
C GLU A 347 3.21 0.64 10.23
N ILE A 348 3.90 0.69 9.09
CA ILE A 348 4.22 1.94 8.40
C ILE A 348 2.94 2.69 7.98
N THR A 349 1.91 1.99 7.54
CA THR A 349 0.63 2.61 7.15
C THR A 349 -0.04 3.25 8.36
N ILE A 350 -0.05 2.57 9.50
CA ILE A 350 -0.60 3.12 10.76
C ILE A 350 0.20 4.35 11.17
N GLU A 351 1.51 4.21 11.39
CA GLU A 351 2.36 5.27 11.95
C GLU A 351 2.47 6.50 11.05
N LYS A 352 2.65 6.30 9.74
CA LYS A 352 2.96 7.40 8.82
C LYS A 352 1.76 7.99 8.10
N ARG A 353 0.60 7.31 8.15
CA ARG A 353 -0.60 7.77 7.46
C ARG A 353 -1.79 7.90 8.39
N ILE A 354 -2.18 6.83 9.05
CA ILE A 354 -3.44 6.80 9.82
C ILE A 354 -3.35 7.65 11.09
N ASP A 355 -2.30 7.45 11.91
CA ASP A 355 -2.13 8.20 13.16
C ASP A 355 -2.01 9.73 12.93
N PRO A 356 -1.22 10.21 11.96
CA PRO A 356 -1.23 11.64 11.60
C PRO A 356 -2.58 12.14 11.13
N MET A 357 -3.32 11.37 10.32
CA MET A 357 -4.66 11.75 9.84
C MET A 357 -5.68 11.85 10.99
N ILE A 358 -5.64 10.92 11.94
CA ILE A 358 -6.49 10.97 13.14
C ILE A 358 -6.20 12.25 13.93
N LYS A 359 -4.92 12.53 14.19
CA LYS A 359 -4.51 13.72 14.94
C LYS A 359 -4.94 15.01 14.26
N GLU A 360 -4.70 15.12 12.97
CA GLU A 360 -5.05 16.30 12.18
C GLU A 360 -6.58 16.48 12.08
N ALA A 361 -7.32 15.38 11.87
CA ALA A 361 -8.78 15.41 11.88
C ALA A 361 -9.33 15.84 13.24
N GLN A 362 -8.73 15.39 14.35
CA GLN A 362 -9.11 15.81 15.71
C GLN A 362 -8.82 17.31 15.95
N GLU A 363 -7.67 17.81 15.51
CA GLU A 363 -7.31 19.23 15.61
C GLU A 363 -8.28 20.11 14.81
N HIS A 364 -8.56 19.74 13.57
CA HIS A 364 -9.52 20.46 12.71
C HIS A 364 -10.95 20.41 13.26
N GLN A 365 -11.35 19.26 13.80
CA GLN A 365 -12.63 19.12 14.47
C GLN A 365 -12.75 20.04 15.69
N GLN A 366 -11.72 20.11 16.52
CA GLN A 366 -11.70 20.95 17.70
C GLN A 366 -11.78 22.43 17.33
N GLU A 367 -11.05 22.87 16.33
CA GLU A 367 -11.10 24.24 15.83
C GLU A 367 -12.46 24.57 15.21
N ALA A 368 -13.02 23.66 14.40
CA ALA A 368 -14.34 23.84 13.84
C ALA A 368 -15.42 23.98 14.94
N ARG A 369 -15.37 23.14 15.99
CA ARG A 369 -16.26 23.23 17.14
C ARG A 369 -16.15 24.59 17.83
N TYR A 370 -14.94 25.05 18.08
CA TYR A 370 -14.70 26.35 18.69
C TYR A 370 -15.31 27.50 17.84
N ASN A 371 -15.08 27.46 16.53
CA ASN A 371 -15.62 28.49 15.62
C ASN A 371 -17.16 28.47 15.57
N LEU A 372 -17.78 27.29 15.58
CA LEU A 372 -19.22 27.13 15.61
C LEU A 372 -19.83 27.69 16.91
N ASP A 373 -19.22 27.40 18.06
CA ASP A 373 -19.66 27.93 19.36
C ASP A 373 -19.54 29.45 19.39
N ARG A 374 -18.40 29.99 18.96
CA ARG A 374 -18.18 31.44 18.89
C ARG A 374 -19.16 32.13 17.96
N SER A 375 -19.49 31.56 16.82
CA SER A 375 -20.48 32.11 15.90
C SER A 375 -21.88 32.09 16.52
N THR A 376 -22.21 31.05 17.30
CA THR A 376 -23.48 30.97 18.03
C THR A 376 -23.57 32.03 19.11
N GLU A 377 -22.55 32.21 19.93
CA GLU A 377 -22.51 33.26 20.96
C GLU A 377 -22.64 34.65 20.34
N LYS A 378 -21.92 34.91 19.26
CA LYS A 378 -21.97 36.18 18.52
C LYS A 378 -23.37 36.42 17.93
N PHE A 379 -24.02 35.38 17.40
CA PHE A 379 -25.37 35.46 16.89
C PHE A 379 -26.35 35.90 17.98
N ILE A 380 -26.35 35.26 19.15
CA ILE A 380 -27.20 35.57 20.27
C ILE A 380 -26.93 37.00 20.81
N LEU A 381 -25.66 37.39 20.89
CA LEU A 381 -25.29 38.75 21.28
C LEU A 381 -25.84 39.80 20.29
N ASN A 382 -25.74 39.52 19.00
CA ASN A 382 -26.24 40.43 17.96
C ASN A 382 -27.77 40.55 17.97
N LEU A 383 -28.51 39.44 18.18
CA LEU A 383 -29.94 39.47 18.37
C LEU A 383 -30.32 40.36 19.57
N THR A 384 -29.63 40.14 20.69
CA THR A 384 -29.88 40.88 21.94
C THR A 384 -29.63 42.39 21.75
N ASN A 385 -28.47 42.75 21.25
CA ASN A 385 -28.11 44.15 21.05
C ASN A 385 -29.00 44.83 20.02
N SER A 386 -29.35 44.17 18.93
CA SER A 386 -30.22 44.72 17.90
C SER A 386 -31.65 44.96 18.44
N ALA A 387 -32.18 44.00 19.18
CA ALA A 387 -33.52 44.15 19.78
C ALA A 387 -33.56 45.27 20.79
N PHE A 388 -32.60 45.37 21.69
CA PHE A 388 -32.57 46.41 22.71
C PHE A 388 -32.37 47.81 22.10
N TYR A 389 -31.53 47.90 21.06
CA TYR A 389 -31.40 49.16 20.32
C TYR A 389 -32.73 49.63 19.74
N GLU A 390 -33.50 48.74 19.07
CA GLU A 390 -34.80 49.12 18.52
C GLU A 390 -35.84 49.46 19.62
N ILE A 391 -35.82 48.79 20.77
CA ILE A 391 -36.67 49.09 21.92
C ILE A 391 -36.33 50.46 22.51
N ASP A 392 -35.07 50.82 22.62
CA ASP A 392 -34.64 52.15 23.12
C ASP A 392 -34.98 53.26 22.13
N GLN A 393 -34.87 53.03 20.82
CA GLN A 393 -35.37 53.97 19.81
C GLN A 393 -36.87 54.15 19.90
N PHE A 394 -37.62 53.06 19.93
CA PHE A 394 -39.11 53.14 20.14
C PHE A 394 -39.49 53.93 21.37
N LYS A 395 -38.83 53.71 22.51
CA LYS A 395 -39.03 54.42 23.75
C LYS A 395 -38.78 55.91 23.59
N SER A 396 -37.72 56.29 22.91
CA SER A 396 -37.33 57.68 22.67
C SER A 396 -38.32 58.37 21.74
N ASP A 397 -38.66 57.72 20.62
CA ASP A 397 -39.52 58.27 19.60
C ASP A 397 -40.96 58.50 20.14
N LEU A 398 -41.48 57.48 20.84
CA LEU A 398 -42.81 57.59 21.43
C LEU A 398 -42.90 58.70 22.52
N ARG A 399 -41.85 58.79 23.35
CA ARG A 399 -41.70 59.85 24.33
C ARG A 399 -41.72 61.25 23.68
N GLU A 400 -40.95 61.43 22.65
CA GLU A 400 -40.83 62.70 21.94
C GLU A 400 -42.13 63.07 21.30
N LYS A 401 -42.81 62.21 20.60
CA LYS A 401 -44.12 62.40 20.01
C LYS A 401 -45.14 62.83 21.07
N MET A 402 -45.21 62.10 22.18
CA MET A 402 -46.12 62.42 23.26
C MET A 402 -45.85 63.78 23.90
N TYR A 403 -44.59 64.14 24.07
CA TYR A 403 -44.23 65.46 24.64
C TYR A 403 -44.60 66.60 23.70
N VAL A 404 -44.57 66.43 22.39
CA VAL A 404 -45.02 67.38 21.39
C VAL A 404 -46.53 67.60 21.55
N HIS A 405 -47.31 66.52 21.73
CA HIS A 405 -48.79 66.64 21.96
C HIS A 405 -49.08 67.26 23.29
N ILE A 406 -48.47 66.88 24.39
CA ILE A 406 -48.64 67.44 25.73
C ILE A 406 -48.31 68.93 25.74
N ASN A 407 -47.38 69.42 24.96
CA ASN A 407 -47.01 70.83 24.85
C ASN A 407 -48.14 71.67 24.25
N LYS A 408 -49.13 71.09 23.53
CA LYS A 408 -50.29 71.76 22.95
C LYS A 408 -51.42 71.93 23.95
N ASN A 409 -51.23 71.60 25.25
CA ASN A 409 -52.25 71.73 26.35
C ASN A 409 -53.48 70.83 26.12
N ILE A 410 -53.32 69.62 25.72
CA ILE A 410 -54.35 68.62 25.51
C ILE A 410 -55.01 68.19 26.86
N GLU A 411 -56.29 67.79 26.85
CA GLU A 411 -56.96 67.20 27.98
C GLU A 411 -56.48 65.77 28.29
N ASP A 412 -56.71 65.32 29.53
CA ASP A 412 -56.17 64.01 29.98
C ASP A 412 -56.72 62.82 29.17
N GLU A 413 -58.02 62.88 28.81
CA GLU A 413 -58.60 61.80 27.99
C GLU A 413 -58.09 61.83 26.54
N GLU A 414 -57.83 62.99 25.97
CA GLU A 414 -57.25 63.17 24.68
C GLU A 414 -55.76 62.64 24.69
N CYS A 415 -55.02 62.96 25.77
CA CYS A 415 -53.67 62.45 25.98
C CYS A 415 -53.62 60.90 26.02
N LYS A 416 -54.60 60.29 26.68
CA LYS A 416 -54.73 58.82 26.74
C LYS A 416 -55.05 58.24 25.37
N GLU A 417 -55.95 58.80 24.62
CA GLU A 417 -56.24 58.26 23.26
C GLU A 417 -55.06 58.42 22.30
N ILE A 418 -54.40 59.57 22.31
CA ILE A 418 -53.20 59.78 21.50
C ILE A 418 -52.15 58.80 21.91
N PHE A 419 -51.85 58.63 23.22
CA PHE A 419 -50.86 57.65 23.70
C PHE A 419 -51.17 56.23 23.23
N LYS A 420 -52.48 55.84 23.33
CA LYS A 420 -52.90 54.51 22.86
C LYS A 420 -52.64 54.31 21.36
N ASN A 421 -53.00 55.27 20.55
CA ASN A 421 -52.88 55.20 19.10
C ASN A 421 -51.42 55.20 18.67
N GLU A 422 -50.60 56.11 19.23
CA GLU A 422 -49.17 56.16 18.98
C GLU A 422 -48.42 54.91 19.48
N LEU A 423 -48.90 54.37 20.65
CA LEU A 423 -48.35 53.12 21.19
C LEU A 423 -48.64 51.95 20.26
N ILE A 424 -49.84 51.73 19.78
CA ILE A 424 -50.21 50.63 18.89
C ILE A 424 -49.38 50.72 17.59
N GLN A 425 -49.36 51.90 16.96
CA GLN A 425 -48.63 52.14 15.75
C GLN A 425 -47.09 51.95 15.94
N GLY A 426 -46.60 52.45 17.09
CA GLY A 426 -45.20 52.30 17.46
C GLY A 426 -44.77 50.83 17.70
N ILE A 427 -45.64 50.02 18.34
CA ILE A 427 -45.42 48.59 18.57
C ILE A 427 -45.40 47.80 17.24
N GLU A 428 -46.30 48.12 16.31
CA GLU A 428 -46.31 47.50 14.99
C GLU A 428 -45.01 47.83 14.24
N THR A 429 -44.58 49.07 14.30
CA THR A 429 -43.30 49.51 13.70
C THR A 429 -42.11 48.83 14.35
N LEU A 430 -42.07 48.80 15.69
CA LEU A 430 -41.01 48.10 16.45
C LEU A 430 -40.94 46.62 16.09
N HIS A 431 -42.11 45.97 15.96
CA HIS A 431 -42.16 44.56 15.56
C HIS A 431 -41.51 44.32 14.19
N GLU A 432 -41.82 45.13 13.17
CA GLU A 432 -41.22 44.98 11.84
C GLU A 432 -39.73 45.27 11.85
N TYR A 433 -39.25 46.24 12.65
CA TYR A 433 -37.83 46.52 12.80
C TYR A 433 -37.08 45.36 13.50
N ILE A 434 -37.58 44.83 14.60
CA ILE A 434 -37.00 43.67 15.30
C ILE A 434 -36.94 42.46 14.37
N LYS A 435 -38.02 42.17 13.67
CA LYS A 435 -38.11 41.08 12.70
C LYS A 435 -37.11 41.25 11.57
N TRP A 436 -36.92 42.45 11.04
CA TRP A 436 -35.92 42.72 10.02
C TRP A 436 -34.50 42.54 10.55
N ARG A 437 -34.18 43.06 11.75
CA ARG A 437 -32.91 42.88 12.42
C ARG A 437 -32.59 41.42 12.67
N PHE A 438 -33.55 40.66 13.12
CA PHE A 438 -33.36 39.23 13.38
C PHE A 438 -33.06 38.48 12.09
N ARG A 439 -33.74 38.75 11.00
CA ARG A 439 -33.44 38.18 9.68
C ARG A 439 -32.03 38.52 9.19
N GLU A 440 -31.57 39.73 9.45
CA GLU A 440 -30.18 40.11 9.10
C GLU A 440 -29.16 39.38 9.98
N CYS A 441 -29.42 39.16 11.26
CA CYS A 441 -28.61 38.37 12.16
C CYS A 441 -28.59 36.90 11.72
N GLU A 442 -29.72 36.32 11.34
CA GLU A 442 -29.86 34.97 10.80
C GLU A 442 -29.03 34.77 9.53
N LYS A 443 -29.12 35.69 8.58
CA LYS A 443 -28.31 35.63 7.33
C LYS A 443 -26.82 35.69 7.60
N ARG A 444 -26.37 36.52 8.53
CA ARG A 444 -24.97 36.60 8.92
C ARG A 444 -24.52 35.33 9.59
N PHE A 445 -25.31 34.77 10.49
CA PHE A 445 -25.03 33.52 11.17
C PHE A 445 -24.93 32.35 10.18
N ASP A 446 -25.89 32.21 9.25
CA ASP A 446 -25.87 31.23 8.18
C ASP A 446 -24.59 31.34 7.33
N GLY A 447 -24.22 32.59 6.99
CA GLY A 447 -22.97 32.86 6.26
C GLY A 447 -21.73 32.45 7.04
N GLU A 448 -21.64 32.76 8.34
CA GLU A 448 -20.52 32.39 9.21
C GLU A 448 -20.40 30.86 9.37
N ILE A 449 -21.51 30.14 9.52
CA ILE A 449 -21.53 28.68 9.61
C ILE A 449 -21.09 28.05 8.28
N LYS A 450 -21.63 28.51 7.15
CA LYS A 450 -21.20 28.02 5.82
C LYS A 450 -19.73 28.25 5.55
N GLU A 451 -19.20 29.40 5.97
CA GLU A 451 -17.76 29.67 5.83
C GLU A 451 -16.92 28.77 6.73
N ALA A 452 -17.33 28.52 7.97
CA ALA A 452 -16.64 27.61 8.88
C ALA A 452 -16.61 26.17 8.31
N ILE A 453 -17.72 25.70 7.74
CA ILE A 453 -17.80 24.40 7.08
C ILE A 453 -16.87 24.35 5.86
N LYS A 454 -16.86 25.40 5.04
CA LYS A 454 -16.01 25.49 3.85
C LYS A 454 -14.51 25.52 4.19
N GLN A 455 -14.14 26.22 5.26
CA GLN A 455 -12.76 26.25 5.75
C GLN A 455 -12.32 24.85 6.25
N LEU A 456 -13.20 24.15 6.96
CA LEU A 456 -12.95 22.77 7.37
C LEU A 456 -12.76 21.86 6.15
N GLU A 457 -13.63 21.99 5.14
CA GLU A 457 -13.49 21.25 3.87
C GLU A 457 -12.16 21.48 3.19
N TYR A 458 -11.74 22.74 3.10
CA TYR A 458 -10.45 23.09 2.48
C TYR A 458 -9.27 22.46 3.23
N ARG A 459 -9.26 22.55 4.56
CA ARG A 459 -8.21 21.97 5.40
C ARG A 459 -8.13 20.47 5.29
N ILE A 460 -9.27 19.77 5.30
CA ILE A 460 -9.30 18.32 5.10
C ILE A 460 -8.74 17.97 3.72
N LYS A 461 -9.09 18.70 2.67
CA LYS A 461 -8.54 18.49 1.33
C LYS A 461 -7.04 18.76 1.27
N ASP A 462 -6.54 19.79 1.95
CA ASP A 462 -5.12 20.14 2.01
C ASP A 462 -4.32 19.07 2.76
N SER A 463 -4.81 18.60 3.90
CA SER A 463 -4.23 17.48 4.64
C SER A 463 -4.14 16.20 3.80
N LEU A 464 -5.18 15.90 3.04
CA LEU A 464 -5.20 14.75 2.13
C LEU A 464 -4.20 14.90 0.99
N ALA A 465 -4.03 16.11 0.43
CA ALA A 465 -3.05 16.39 -0.61
C ALA A 465 -1.60 16.25 -0.11
N MET A 466 -1.31 16.66 1.12
CA MET A 466 0.01 16.44 1.73
C MET A 466 0.36 14.95 1.87
N LEU A 467 -0.63 14.09 2.12
CA LEU A 467 -0.43 12.64 2.22
C LEU A 467 -0.07 11.98 0.88
N GLU A 468 -0.45 12.58 -0.25
CA GLU A 468 -0.05 12.13 -1.59
C GLU A 468 1.48 12.25 -1.80
N HIS A 469 2.11 13.25 -1.20
CA HIS A 469 3.54 13.50 -1.34
C HIS A 469 4.41 12.74 -0.33
N ILE A 470 3.83 12.08 0.67
CA ILE A 470 4.58 11.15 1.52
C ILE A 470 4.81 9.87 0.73
N SER A 471 5.79 9.92 -0.19
CA SER A 471 6.31 8.71 -0.83
C SER A 471 6.77 7.76 0.26
N ILE A 472 6.35 6.49 0.16
CA ILE A 472 6.92 5.39 0.94
C ILE A 472 8.38 5.30 0.50
N ASP A 473 9.26 6.02 1.23
CA ASP A 473 10.63 6.23 0.80
C ASP A 473 11.44 4.95 0.92
N ARG A 474 12.03 4.57 -0.19
CA ARG A 474 13.31 3.92 -0.53
C ARG A 474 13.89 2.78 0.31
N GLY A 475 13.32 2.38 1.41
CA GLY A 475 13.79 1.22 2.21
C GLY A 475 12.92 -0.02 2.07
N PHE A 476 11.74 0.10 1.50
CA PHE A 476 10.78 -0.96 1.32
C PHE A 476 10.69 -1.32 -0.17
N ASN A 477 11.60 -2.22 -0.61
CA ASN A 477 11.50 -2.88 -1.90
C ASN A 477 10.43 -3.99 -1.90
N LEU A 478 9.22 -3.66 -1.45
CA LEU A 478 8.09 -4.10 -2.19
C LEU A 478 8.21 -3.30 -3.50
N ASN A 479 8.51 -3.96 -4.60
CA ASN A 479 8.25 -3.40 -5.90
C ASN A 479 6.73 -3.19 -5.99
N PHE A 480 6.21 -2.20 -5.27
CA PHE A 480 5.02 -1.51 -5.65
C PHE A 480 5.46 -0.75 -6.90
N ASP A 481 5.47 -1.46 -8.02
CA ASP A 481 5.40 -0.79 -9.30
C ASP A 481 4.35 0.30 -9.10
N THR A 482 4.63 1.52 -9.54
CA THR A 482 3.66 2.61 -9.66
C THR A 482 2.39 2.18 -10.41
N ASP A 483 2.41 1.03 -11.07
CA ASP A 483 1.30 0.29 -11.68
C ASP A 483 0.49 -0.61 -10.71
N SER A 484 0.74 -0.60 -9.39
CA SER A 484 -0.02 -1.45 -8.44
C SER A 484 -1.49 -1.02 -8.31
N GLY A 485 -1.88 0.08 -8.95
CA GLY A 485 -3.26 0.56 -9.00
C GLY A 485 -3.85 0.94 -7.63
N ILE A 486 -3.04 1.02 -6.59
CA ILE A 486 -3.42 1.60 -5.31
C ILE A 486 -3.16 3.10 -5.42
N ASP A 487 -4.16 3.80 -5.92
CA ASP A 487 -4.17 5.25 -5.94
C ASP A 487 -4.50 5.73 -4.53
N GLY A 488 -3.47 6.02 -3.74
CA GLY A 488 -3.62 6.59 -2.40
C GLY A 488 -4.43 7.89 -2.43
N THR A 489 -4.39 8.60 -3.54
CA THR A 489 -5.15 9.81 -3.86
C THR A 489 -6.64 9.53 -3.90
N LYS A 490 -7.08 8.45 -4.55
CA LYS A 490 -8.51 8.10 -4.62
C LYS A 490 -9.04 7.69 -3.25
N LEU A 491 -8.27 6.92 -2.47
CA LEU A 491 -8.67 6.57 -1.10
C LEU A 491 -8.79 7.83 -0.22
N ALA A 492 -7.84 8.73 -0.31
CA ALA A 492 -7.81 9.97 0.45
C ALA A 492 -8.94 10.93 0.05
N THR A 493 -9.21 11.11 -1.25
CA THR A 493 -10.30 11.97 -1.75
C THR A 493 -11.70 11.42 -1.44
N SER A 494 -11.87 10.10 -1.43
CA SER A 494 -13.15 9.50 -1.09
C SER A 494 -13.46 9.58 0.40
N ILE A 495 -12.47 9.38 1.27
CA ILE A 495 -12.62 9.58 2.72
C ILE A 495 -12.96 11.04 3.04
N GLY A 496 -12.25 12.01 2.45
CA GLY A 496 -12.53 13.44 2.61
C GLY A 496 -13.91 13.85 2.09
N GLY A 497 -14.28 13.38 0.90
CA GLY A 497 -15.58 13.68 0.27
C GLY A 497 -16.77 13.14 1.05
N LEU A 498 -16.66 11.99 1.70
CA LEU A 498 -17.73 11.38 2.49
C LEU A 498 -18.03 12.15 3.79
N GLY A 499 -16.99 12.56 4.51
CA GLY A 499 -17.15 13.37 5.73
C GLY A 499 -17.83 14.71 5.44
N LEU A 500 -17.46 15.38 4.36
CA LEU A 500 -17.94 16.71 4.00
C LEU A 500 -19.37 16.73 3.47
N LEU A 501 -19.76 15.77 2.61
CA LEU A 501 -21.15 15.66 2.12
C LEU A 501 -22.17 15.50 3.26
N GLY A 502 -21.75 14.85 4.37
CA GLY A 502 -22.56 14.70 5.57
C GLY A 502 -22.81 15.98 6.32
N ILE A 503 -21.81 16.80 6.44
CA ILE A 503 -21.86 18.08 7.14
C ILE A 503 -22.73 19.07 6.37
N PHE A 504 -22.60 19.18 5.04
CA PHE A 504 -23.42 20.05 4.21
C PHE A 504 -24.93 19.70 4.22
N ASN A 505 -25.27 18.42 4.27
CA ASN A 505 -26.67 17.97 4.28
C ASN A 505 -27.33 18.09 5.65
N ALA A 506 -26.56 18.19 6.75
CA ALA A 506 -27.08 18.38 8.10
C ALA A 506 -27.49 19.83 8.38
N TRP A 507 -26.91 20.80 7.65
CA TRP A 507 -27.25 22.22 7.80
C TRP A 507 -28.47 22.60 6.95
N ASN A 508 -29.68 22.70 7.56
CA ASN A 508 -30.91 23.15 6.88
C ASN A 508 -31.53 24.30 7.64
N PRO A 509 -31.30 25.57 7.25
CA PRO A 509 -31.82 26.74 7.94
C PRO A 509 -33.30 26.98 7.71
N MET A 510 -33.98 26.30 6.78
CA MET A 510 -35.36 26.62 6.39
C MET A 510 -36.43 26.33 7.48
N GLY A 511 -36.14 25.49 8.46
CA GLY A 511 -37.09 25.19 9.54
C GLY A 511 -37.17 26.23 10.65
N TRP A 512 -36.26 27.19 10.72
CA TRP A 512 -36.10 28.13 11.82
C TRP A 512 -37.02 29.33 11.74
N PHE A 513 -37.36 29.78 10.55
CA PHE A 513 -38.06 31.02 10.29
C PHE A 513 -39.55 31.00 10.69
N ALA A 514 -40.05 29.86 11.13
CA ALA A 514 -41.45 29.73 11.56
C ALA A 514 -41.74 30.24 12.99
N LEU A 515 -40.69 30.47 13.81
CA LEU A 515 -40.81 30.88 15.22
C LEU A 515 -41.11 32.38 15.43
N THR A 516 -40.93 33.21 14.40
CA THR A 516 -41.15 34.69 14.47
C THR A 516 -42.60 35.13 14.65
N ILE A 517 -43.56 34.23 14.49
CA ILE A 517 -45.01 34.57 14.54
C ILE A 517 -45.52 34.80 15.96
N GLY A 518 -44.83 34.31 17.00
CA GLY A 518 -45.28 34.41 18.40
C GLY A 518 -45.11 35.77 19.07
N ILE A 519 -44.21 36.64 18.58
CA ILE A 519 -43.90 37.95 19.22
C ILE A 519 -45.05 38.95 19.06
N THR A 520 -45.77 38.95 17.94
CA THR A 520 -46.85 39.88 17.61
C THR A 520 -48.05 39.80 18.53
N ALA A 521 -48.49 38.62 18.89
CA ALA A 521 -49.69 38.42 19.70
C ALA A 521 -49.48 38.89 21.15
N GLY A 522 -48.25 38.74 21.69
CA GLY A 522 -47.91 39.21 23.05
C GLY A 522 -47.85 40.71 23.16
N LEU A 523 -47.25 41.41 22.22
CA LEU A 523 -47.10 42.88 22.27
C LEU A 523 -48.40 43.65 22.11
N VAL A 524 -49.30 43.17 21.26
CA VAL A 524 -50.63 43.77 21.11
C VAL A 524 -51.55 43.59 22.40
N GLY A 525 -51.37 42.43 23.07
CA GLY A 525 -52.07 42.19 24.36
C GLY A 525 -51.63 43.12 25.47
N ILE A 526 -50.35 43.53 25.49
CA ILE A 526 -49.80 44.46 26.47
C ILE A 526 -50.45 45.87 26.36
N ALA A 527 -50.57 46.38 25.14
CA ALA A 527 -51.18 47.68 24.90
C ALA A 527 -52.63 47.78 25.42
N ARG A 528 -53.38 46.68 25.49
CA ARG A 528 -54.78 46.62 25.98
C ARG A 528 -54.90 46.53 27.50
N SER A 529 -53.88 46.14 28.26
CA SER A 529 -54.00 45.85 29.70
C SER A 529 -53.58 46.99 30.64
N ILE A 530 -53.05 48.14 30.17
CA ILE A 530 -52.37 49.14 31.00
C ILE A 530 -53.24 50.40 31.32
N TRP A 531 -54.55 50.34 31.14
CA TRP A 531 -55.44 51.51 31.16
C TRP A 531 -56.02 51.94 32.51
N SER A 532 -55.32 51.91 33.62
CA SER A 532 -55.94 52.18 34.91
C SER A 532 -55.51 53.46 35.63
N PHE A 533 -54.72 54.36 35.07
CA PHE A 533 -54.16 55.43 35.88
C PHE A 533 -54.06 56.79 35.19
N PHE A 534 -55.23 57.45 34.98
CA PHE A 534 -55.26 58.87 34.80
C PHE A 534 -56.34 59.43 35.70
N SER A 535 -56.02 60.04 36.84
CA SER A 535 -56.87 60.91 37.58
C SER A 535 -56.00 61.96 38.27
N SER A 536 -56.09 63.19 37.86
CA SER A 536 -56.18 64.47 38.52
C SER A 536 -55.37 65.62 37.94
N ARG A 537 -55.74 66.80 38.26
CA ARG A 537 -55.57 68.15 37.76
C ARG A 537 -54.18 68.81 37.66
N TYR A 538 -53.13 68.23 37.29
CA TYR A 538 -51.78 68.89 37.03
C TYR A 538 -51.27 68.65 35.64
N LYS A 539 -51.43 69.71 34.81
CA LYS A 539 -51.53 69.52 33.38
C LYS A 539 -50.30 69.00 32.62
N ARG A 540 -49.14 69.44 32.62
CA ARG A 540 -48.11 68.98 31.69
C ARG A 540 -47.05 68.11 32.33
N SER A 541 -46.57 68.46 33.47
CA SER A 541 -45.54 67.74 34.18
C SER A 541 -46.00 66.36 34.64
N GLN A 542 -47.27 66.23 34.98
CA GLN A 542 -47.86 64.99 35.46
C GLN A 542 -48.23 64.07 34.30
N GLN A 543 -48.75 64.61 33.20
CA GLN A 543 -48.96 63.87 31.96
C GLN A 543 -47.60 63.27 31.42
N ARG A 544 -46.54 64.06 31.43
CA ARG A 544 -45.22 63.54 31.07
C ARG A 544 -44.74 62.43 32.00
N LYS A 545 -44.86 62.60 33.32
CA LYS A 545 -44.48 61.56 34.28
C LYS A 545 -45.29 60.26 34.11
N GLU A 546 -46.60 60.37 33.85
CA GLU A 546 -47.44 59.19 33.63
C GLU A 546 -47.11 58.51 32.28
N VAL A 547 -46.85 59.29 31.22
CA VAL A 547 -46.38 58.75 29.95
C VAL A 547 -45.04 58.02 30.15
N ASP A 548 -44.05 58.62 30.82
CA ASP A 548 -42.76 58.01 31.08
C ASP A 548 -42.85 56.70 31.88
N LYS A 549 -43.73 56.72 32.94
CA LYS A 549 -43.95 55.55 33.79
C LYS A 549 -44.61 54.41 33.02
N ASN A 550 -45.69 54.70 32.27
CA ASN A 550 -46.37 53.68 31.47
C ASN A 550 -45.46 53.15 30.35
N LEU A 551 -44.72 54.02 29.67
CA LEU A 551 -43.75 53.64 28.62
C LEU A 551 -42.63 52.79 29.18
N HIS A 552 -42.10 53.08 30.37
CA HIS A 552 -41.08 52.27 31.02
C HIS A 552 -41.62 50.85 31.32
N GLN A 553 -42.84 50.75 31.93
CA GLN A 553 -43.46 49.45 32.23
C GLN A 553 -43.69 48.60 30.95
N ILE A 554 -44.13 49.25 29.87
CA ILE A 554 -44.36 48.61 28.59
C ILE A 554 -43.04 48.11 28.00
N CYS A 555 -42.03 48.97 28.00
CA CYS A 555 -40.69 48.57 27.48
C CYS A 555 -40.06 47.41 28.30
N GLU A 556 -40.19 47.40 29.64
CA GLU A 556 -39.76 46.30 30.48
C GLU A 556 -40.45 44.98 30.10
N LYS A 557 -41.73 45.00 29.82
CA LYS A 557 -42.49 43.83 29.41
C LYS A 557 -42.07 43.35 27.99
N ILE A 558 -41.92 44.32 27.07
CA ILE A 558 -41.38 44.03 25.73
C ILE A 558 -39.98 43.38 25.82
N VAL A 559 -39.09 43.91 26.67
CA VAL A 559 -37.76 43.35 26.93
C VAL A 559 -37.84 41.90 27.44
N GLN A 560 -38.78 41.59 28.34
CA GLN A 560 -38.97 40.22 28.85
C GLN A 560 -39.43 39.27 27.73
N ASP A 561 -40.41 39.69 26.93
CA ASP A 561 -40.92 38.87 25.82
C ASP A 561 -39.85 38.64 24.73
N VAL A 562 -39.08 39.69 24.41
CA VAL A 562 -37.96 39.60 23.47
C VAL A 562 -36.84 38.70 24.02
N LYS A 563 -36.48 38.77 25.30
CA LYS A 563 -35.54 37.84 25.93
C LYS A 563 -36.00 36.40 25.84
N SER A 564 -37.27 36.12 26.10
CA SER A 564 -37.86 34.79 25.98
C SER A 564 -37.76 34.26 24.53
N CYS A 565 -38.00 35.14 23.55
CA CYS A 565 -37.83 34.82 22.14
C CYS A 565 -36.35 34.52 21.80
N ILE A 566 -35.41 35.34 22.26
CA ILE A 566 -33.97 35.13 22.04
C ILE A 566 -33.51 33.82 22.68
N GLU A 567 -34.03 33.45 23.87
CA GLU A 567 -33.70 32.14 24.47
C GLU A 567 -34.22 30.96 23.62
N SER A 568 -35.37 31.10 22.95
CA SER A 568 -35.85 30.11 21.99
C SER A 568 -34.94 30.00 20.77
N TYR A 569 -34.46 31.12 20.23
CA TYR A 569 -33.48 31.15 19.17
C TYR A 569 -32.15 30.48 19.60
N LYS A 570 -31.70 30.81 20.81
CA LYS A 570 -30.50 30.22 21.39
C LYS A 570 -30.60 28.69 21.47
N LYS A 571 -31.72 28.18 21.99
CA LYS A 571 -31.96 26.74 22.10
C LYS A 571 -31.92 26.07 20.72
N GLY A 572 -32.67 26.60 19.75
CA GLY A 572 -32.68 26.05 18.41
C GLY A 572 -31.32 26.12 17.72
N ALA A 573 -30.58 27.26 17.84
CA ALA A 573 -29.22 27.39 17.32
C ALA A 573 -28.28 26.35 17.94
N SER A 574 -28.34 26.19 19.27
CA SER A 574 -27.53 25.22 19.99
C SER A 574 -27.81 23.79 19.55
N GLU A 575 -29.10 23.40 19.43
CA GLU A 575 -29.45 22.05 18.94
C GLU A 575 -28.92 21.78 17.55
N MET A 576 -28.97 22.74 16.65
CA MET A 576 -28.50 22.60 15.29
C MET A 576 -26.96 22.52 15.22
N ILE A 577 -26.26 23.33 16.02
CA ILE A 577 -24.81 23.29 16.14
C ILE A 577 -24.36 21.98 16.77
N GLU A 578 -25.03 21.44 17.77
CA GLU A 578 -24.71 20.14 18.34
C GLU A 578 -24.89 18.99 17.32
N ASN A 579 -25.93 19.02 16.50
CA ASN A 579 -26.10 18.06 15.40
C ASN A 579 -24.97 18.17 14.37
N LEU A 580 -24.55 19.41 14.07
CA LEU A 580 -23.42 19.63 13.16
C LEU A 580 -22.12 19.11 13.76
N LYS A 581 -21.87 19.38 15.05
CA LYS A 581 -20.69 18.84 15.77
C LYS A 581 -20.69 17.31 15.86
N ALA A 582 -21.84 16.67 15.98
CA ALA A 582 -21.95 15.22 15.94
C ALA A 582 -21.48 14.67 14.59
N SER A 583 -21.90 15.30 13.48
CA SER A 583 -21.45 14.90 12.14
C SER A 583 -19.95 15.10 11.91
N LEU A 584 -19.29 16.02 12.63
CA LEU A 584 -17.82 16.17 12.58
C LEU A 584 -17.08 14.97 13.19
N ASN A 585 -17.70 14.18 14.06
CA ASN A 585 -17.10 13.00 14.67
C ASN A 585 -16.93 11.86 13.66
N ASP A 586 -17.79 11.77 12.66
CA ASP A 586 -17.84 10.62 11.75
C ASP A 586 -16.52 10.41 11.02
N LEU A 587 -15.82 11.49 10.69
CA LEU A 587 -14.50 11.42 10.04
C LEU A 587 -13.44 10.77 10.95
N VAL A 588 -13.35 11.20 12.20
CA VAL A 588 -12.39 10.65 13.18
C VAL A 588 -12.71 9.19 13.44
N VAL A 589 -13.98 8.83 13.62
CA VAL A 589 -14.43 7.45 13.84
C VAL A 589 -14.06 6.55 12.66
N CYS A 590 -14.17 7.04 11.42
CA CYS A 590 -13.74 6.27 10.24
C CYS A 590 -12.25 5.93 10.28
N TYR A 591 -11.38 6.90 10.60
CA TYR A 591 -9.95 6.66 10.69
C TYR A 591 -9.58 5.75 11.88
N GLU A 592 -10.23 5.90 13.03
CA GLU A 592 -10.03 5.03 14.19
C GLU A 592 -10.42 3.58 13.90
N ARG A 593 -11.54 3.34 13.23
CA ARG A 593 -11.95 2.00 12.77
C ARG A 593 -10.95 1.40 11.79
N MET A 594 -10.42 2.20 10.86
CA MET A 594 -9.37 1.73 9.94
C MET A 594 -8.12 1.33 10.70
N ARG A 595 -7.70 2.13 11.67
CA ARG A 595 -6.57 1.83 12.56
C ARG A 595 -6.76 0.53 13.31
N GLU A 596 -7.90 0.34 13.96
CA GLU A 596 -8.25 -0.89 14.69
C GLU A 596 -8.25 -2.12 13.78
N GLY A 597 -8.81 -1.98 12.58
CA GLY A 597 -8.81 -3.06 11.58
C GLY A 597 -7.39 -3.46 11.15
N LEU A 598 -6.51 -2.49 10.92
CA LEU A 598 -5.11 -2.73 10.58
C LEU A 598 -4.32 -3.36 11.74
N ILE A 599 -4.54 -2.92 12.98
CA ILE A 599 -3.92 -3.52 14.17
C ILE A 599 -4.31 -4.99 14.28
N LYS A 600 -5.60 -5.30 14.20
CA LYS A 600 -6.09 -6.68 14.27
C LYS A 600 -5.49 -7.57 13.18
N ALA A 601 -5.34 -7.03 11.99
CA ALA A 601 -4.67 -7.72 10.89
C ALA A 601 -3.19 -8.00 11.17
N GLY A 602 -2.50 -7.05 11.76
CA GLY A 602 -1.12 -7.22 12.20
C GLY A 602 -0.98 -8.33 13.24
N GLU A 603 -1.91 -8.41 14.20
CA GLU A 603 -1.97 -9.47 15.20
C GLU A 603 -2.21 -10.85 14.57
N ASP A 604 -3.13 -10.97 13.64
CA ASP A 604 -3.41 -12.22 12.94
C ASP A 604 -2.19 -12.71 12.12
N LEU A 605 -1.49 -11.79 11.46
CA LEU A 605 -0.23 -12.09 10.77
C LEU A 605 0.88 -12.50 11.75
N TRP A 606 0.96 -11.90 12.93
CA TRP A 606 1.91 -12.29 13.97
C TRP A 606 1.64 -13.71 14.49
N HIS A 607 0.37 -14.07 14.70
CA HIS A 607 0.00 -15.42 15.07
C HIS A 607 0.35 -16.44 13.98
N LEU A 608 0.18 -16.06 12.71
CA LEU A 608 0.57 -16.89 11.58
C LEU A 608 2.09 -17.08 11.51
N ASP A 609 2.87 -16.01 11.69
CA ASP A 609 4.33 -16.03 11.76
C ASP A 609 4.83 -17.03 12.81
N ASN A 610 4.32 -16.92 14.03
CA ASN A 610 4.67 -17.82 15.13
C ASN A 610 4.30 -19.28 14.83
N ARG A 611 3.17 -19.54 14.18
CA ARG A 611 2.75 -20.88 13.77
C ARG A 611 3.67 -21.47 12.72
N ILE A 612 4.10 -20.68 11.73
CA ILE A 612 5.07 -21.10 10.69
C ILE A 612 6.41 -21.44 11.36
N LYS A 613 6.94 -20.56 12.23
CA LYS A 613 8.20 -20.77 12.98
C LYS A 613 8.16 -22.04 13.86
N THR A 614 7.03 -22.29 14.51
CA THR A 614 6.84 -23.49 15.33
C THR A 614 6.79 -24.75 14.47
N THR A 615 6.06 -24.71 13.36
CA THR A 615 5.98 -25.85 12.41
C THR A 615 7.35 -26.14 11.81
N LEU A 616 8.14 -25.11 11.48
CA LEU A 616 9.50 -25.24 10.98
C LEU A 616 10.38 -25.96 11.99
N LYS A 617 10.39 -25.53 13.26
CA LYS A 617 11.16 -26.15 14.34
C LYS A 617 10.79 -27.63 14.57
N GLN A 618 9.51 -27.96 14.58
CA GLN A 618 9.02 -29.33 14.80
C GLN A 618 9.43 -30.27 13.65
N ARG A 619 9.39 -29.81 12.40
CA ARG A 619 9.71 -30.63 11.22
C ARG A 619 11.22 -30.76 10.95
N ILE A 620 12.02 -29.83 11.45
CA ILE A 620 13.48 -29.93 11.43
C ILE A 620 13.98 -30.95 12.45
N ALA A 621 13.24 -31.09 13.58
CA ALA A 621 13.58 -32.02 14.65
C ALA A 621 13.15 -33.49 14.37
N GLN A 622 12.30 -33.72 13.40
CA GLN A 622 11.92 -35.06 12.87
C GLN A 622 12.80 -35.47 11.69
#